data_9745e2a15fec61650648f7222271a8e2
#
_entry.id   9745e2a15fec61650648f7222271a8e2
#
_cell.length_a   1.000
_cell.length_b   1.000
_cell.length_c   1.000
_cell.angle_alpha   90.00
_cell.angle_beta   90.00
_cell.angle_gamma   90.00
#
_symmetry.space_group_name_H-M   'P 1'
#
loop_
_entity.id
_entity.type
_entity.pdbx_description
1 polymer ?
#
loop_
_entity_poly.entity_id
_entity_poly.type
_entity_poly.pdbx_seq_one_letter_code
_entity_poly.pdbx_strand_id
1 'polypeptide(L)'
;MEVSGRIVTPGGIVAGTLAFSDVIGAVTAGAAPADRFILPGFIDPHVHGGDGGDTMDGVDGITKLARFHLRHGTTTLLPTTITRPWAEVMDALAAIASVRASGIAGGARIHGAHLEGPFINPHRLGAQPPFAITAAPALVEAALALDVVRVVTLACEMPGADDAIARFAGAGVRVSLGHSAADFPTATAALDRVRACGCVACGTHLFNAMGGIEGRKPGLAAALLASPHAYSEMILDLHHVAPGALHLAMAAIGDRLLLITDAMRATGQGDGESELGGQKVIIADGAARLEGGSLAGSVLTLDVALRNAVACGVGLEAASRLVSGSAAAYLGLEDRGVIAPGKLADFVVLDDALMVREVWLGGVRHV
;
A
#
# COMPACT_ATOMS: atom_id res chain seq x y z
N MET A 1 19.93 22.47 -3.26
CA MET A 1 18.77 23.13 -2.62
C MET A 1 18.78 22.80 -1.15
N GLU A 2 18.08 23.58 -0.35
CA GLU A 2 18.03 23.39 1.11
C GLU A 2 16.62 23.64 1.64
N VAL A 3 16.20 22.83 2.61
CA VAL A 3 14.95 23.00 3.36
C VAL A 3 15.24 22.76 4.84
N SER A 4 14.77 23.67 5.73
CA SER A 4 14.99 23.56 7.17
C SER A 4 13.71 23.18 7.90
N GLY A 5 13.83 22.35 8.95
CA GLY A 5 12.72 21.85 9.75
C GLY A 5 13.17 20.79 10.75
N ARG A 6 12.19 20.08 11.31
CA ARG A 6 12.39 18.88 12.14
C ARG A 6 12.38 17.67 11.22
N ILE A 7 13.55 17.14 10.92
CA ILE A 7 13.78 16.12 9.90
C ILE A 7 13.69 14.73 10.55
N VAL A 8 12.77 13.89 10.07
CA VAL A 8 12.63 12.50 10.52
C VAL A 8 13.65 11.64 9.78
N THR A 9 14.66 11.18 10.49
CA THR A 9 15.75 10.34 10.00
C THR A 9 15.70 8.95 10.62
N PRO A 10 16.44 7.96 10.11
CA PRO A 10 16.57 6.65 10.77
C PRO A 10 17.11 6.71 12.21
N GLY A 11 17.85 7.75 12.56
CA GLY A 11 18.41 7.99 13.91
C GLY A 11 17.53 8.82 14.83
N GLY A 12 16.33 9.21 14.40
CA GLY A 12 15.42 10.07 15.17
C GLY A 12 15.15 11.41 14.49
N ILE A 13 14.47 12.31 15.20
CA ILE A 13 14.13 13.65 14.69
C ILE A 13 15.29 14.60 14.93
N VAL A 14 15.82 15.20 13.87
CA VAL A 14 16.89 16.20 13.89
C VAL A 14 16.35 17.56 13.51
N ALA A 15 16.43 18.57 14.39
CA ALA A 15 16.22 19.96 14.02
C ALA A 15 17.42 20.42 13.19
N GLY A 16 17.19 20.97 11.98
CA GLY A 16 18.29 21.34 11.11
C GLY A 16 17.88 21.62 9.67
N THR A 17 18.85 21.43 8.77
CA THR A 17 18.72 21.70 7.35
C THR A 17 19.01 20.43 6.54
N LEU A 18 18.11 20.10 5.62
CA LEU A 18 18.24 19.06 4.58
C LEU A 18 18.81 19.71 3.32
N ALA A 19 20.03 19.35 2.94
CA ALA A 19 20.64 19.73 1.67
C ALA A 19 20.44 18.60 0.64
N PHE A 20 20.02 18.95 -0.58
CA PHE A 20 19.69 17.96 -1.62
C PHE A 20 19.81 18.54 -3.04
N SER A 21 19.92 17.63 -4.01
CA SER A 21 19.67 17.84 -5.45
C SER A 21 18.51 16.92 -5.87
N ASP A 22 18.71 16.01 -6.80
CA ASP A 22 17.85 14.84 -7.11
C ASP A 22 17.97 13.74 -6.04
N VAL A 23 19.08 13.79 -5.28
CA VAL A 23 19.35 12.94 -4.12
C VAL A 23 19.63 13.77 -2.88
N ILE A 24 19.42 13.15 -1.71
CA ILE A 24 19.73 13.73 -0.42
C ILE A 24 21.25 13.79 -0.25
N GLY A 25 21.78 15.00 -0.03
CA GLY A 25 23.21 15.21 0.21
C GLY A 25 23.56 15.08 1.68
N ALA A 26 22.95 15.91 2.54
CA ALA A 26 23.26 15.91 3.96
C ALA A 26 22.08 16.37 4.82
N VAL A 27 22.06 15.93 6.08
CA VAL A 27 21.24 16.48 7.16
C VAL A 27 22.19 17.13 8.15
N THR A 28 22.08 18.45 8.33
CA THR A 28 22.94 19.20 9.24
C THR A 28 22.12 19.73 10.41
N ALA A 29 22.46 19.30 11.62
CA ALA A 29 21.79 19.79 12.83
C ALA A 29 22.04 21.30 13.04
N GLY A 30 20.99 22.01 13.44
CA GLY A 30 21.05 23.46 13.65
C GLY A 30 19.69 24.05 14.01
N ALA A 31 19.60 25.38 14.01
CA ALA A 31 18.33 26.08 14.23
C ALA A 31 17.37 25.78 13.04
N ALA A 32 16.12 25.46 13.37
CA ALA A 32 15.09 25.17 12.39
C ALA A 32 13.70 25.57 12.91
N PRO A 33 12.71 25.86 12.03
CA PRO A 33 11.33 26.08 12.41
C PRO A 33 10.78 24.88 13.20
N ALA A 34 10.15 25.15 14.34
CA ALA A 34 9.63 24.12 15.22
C ALA A 34 8.31 23.51 14.72
N ASP A 35 7.58 24.27 13.92
CA ASP A 35 6.27 23.97 13.33
C ASP A 35 6.37 23.31 11.94
N ARG A 36 7.57 22.91 11.52
CA ARG A 36 7.82 22.33 10.20
C ARG A 36 8.51 20.99 10.34
N PHE A 37 7.84 19.94 9.85
CA PHE A 37 8.37 18.59 9.85
C PHE A 37 8.73 18.17 8.42
N ILE A 38 9.83 17.44 8.27
CA ILE A 38 10.30 16.90 6.99
C ILE A 38 10.36 15.39 7.14
N LEU A 39 9.51 14.66 6.40
CA LEU A 39 9.41 13.21 6.40
C LEU A 39 9.80 12.64 5.03
N PRO A 40 10.25 11.36 4.96
CA PRO A 40 10.36 10.69 3.67
C PRO A 40 9.03 10.72 2.92
N GLY A 41 9.08 10.80 1.60
CA GLY A 41 7.90 10.65 0.76
C GLY A 41 7.18 9.34 1.04
N PHE A 42 5.86 9.38 1.07
CA PHE A 42 5.04 8.21 1.39
C PHE A 42 5.08 7.21 0.24
N ILE A 43 4.91 5.92 0.57
CA ILE A 43 4.92 4.80 -0.38
C ILE A 43 3.66 3.99 -0.16
N ASP A 44 2.82 3.89 -1.19
CA ASP A 44 1.54 3.19 -1.15
C ASP A 44 1.57 1.95 -2.07
N PRO A 45 1.74 0.75 -1.53
CA PRO A 45 1.75 -0.47 -2.34
C PRO A 45 0.35 -1.00 -2.68
N HIS A 46 -0.74 -0.34 -2.22
CA HIS A 46 -2.10 -0.81 -2.43
C HIS A 46 -3.08 0.36 -2.60
N VAL A 47 -3.40 0.71 -3.86
CA VAL A 47 -4.28 1.84 -4.20
C VAL A 47 -5.03 1.57 -5.51
N HIS A 48 -6.35 1.52 -5.48
CA HIS A 48 -7.20 1.28 -6.66
C HIS A 48 -7.51 2.56 -7.43
N GLY A 49 -7.68 3.69 -6.74
CA GLY A 49 -8.10 4.92 -7.38
C GLY A 49 -7.88 6.20 -6.57
N GLY A 50 -8.40 7.30 -7.10
CA GLY A 50 -8.39 8.63 -6.49
C GLY A 50 -8.78 9.72 -7.50
N ASP A 51 -9.44 10.77 -7.01
CA ASP A 51 -9.89 11.93 -7.80
C ASP A 51 -10.74 11.54 -9.03
N GLY A 52 -11.60 10.52 -8.86
CA GLY A 52 -12.46 9.99 -9.92
C GLY A 52 -11.76 9.06 -10.92
N GLY A 53 -10.46 8.82 -10.80
CA GLY A 53 -9.72 7.85 -11.60
C GLY A 53 -9.63 6.49 -10.90
N ASP A 54 -9.55 5.43 -11.68
CA ASP A 54 -9.41 4.06 -11.21
C ASP A 54 -8.33 3.34 -12.03
N THR A 55 -7.62 2.41 -11.43
CA THR A 55 -6.62 1.59 -12.12
C THR A 55 -7.21 0.86 -13.32
N MET A 56 -8.46 0.40 -13.20
CA MET A 56 -9.17 -0.31 -14.27
C MET A 56 -9.63 0.60 -15.42
N ASP A 57 -9.56 1.93 -15.27
CA ASP A 57 -9.85 2.90 -16.35
C ASP A 57 -8.65 3.08 -17.31
N GLY A 58 -7.58 2.32 -17.12
CA GLY A 58 -6.38 2.37 -17.96
C GLY A 58 -5.51 3.61 -17.69
N VAL A 59 -4.79 4.08 -18.72
CA VAL A 59 -3.77 5.13 -18.61
C VAL A 59 -4.30 6.42 -17.99
N ASP A 60 -5.50 6.84 -18.36
CA ASP A 60 -6.11 8.10 -17.87
C ASP A 60 -6.47 8.01 -16.38
N GLY A 61 -7.06 6.89 -15.95
CA GLY A 61 -7.39 6.65 -14.54
C GLY A 61 -6.13 6.59 -13.67
N ILE A 62 -5.12 5.85 -14.11
CA ILE A 62 -3.83 5.73 -13.41
C ILE A 62 -3.14 7.11 -13.32
N THR A 63 -3.22 7.92 -14.37
CA THR A 63 -2.64 9.26 -14.37
C THR A 63 -3.32 10.17 -13.36
N LYS A 64 -4.66 10.12 -13.25
CA LYS A 64 -5.43 10.90 -12.28
C LYS A 64 -5.08 10.51 -10.85
N LEU A 65 -5.18 9.22 -10.52
CA LEU A 65 -4.87 8.73 -9.16
C LEU A 65 -3.43 9.05 -8.75
N ALA A 66 -2.45 8.91 -9.64
CA ALA A 66 -1.05 9.19 -9.32
C ALA A 66 -0.80 10.69 -9.03
N ARG A 67 -1.44 11.58 -9.78
CA ARG A 67 -1.39 13.02 -9.52
C ARG A 67 -2.11 13.40 -8.23
N PHE A 68 -3.22 12.76 -7.95
CA PHE A 68 -3.98 13.00 -6.73
C PHE A 68 -3.16 12.59 -5.50
N HIS A 69 -2.68 11.36 -5.45
CA HIS A 69 -1.93 10.85 -4.30
C HIS A 69 -0.59 11.58 -4.09
N LEU A 70 0.05 12.08 -5.17
CA LEU A 70 1.24 12.93 -5.03
C LEU A 70 0.93 14.19 -4.21
N ARG A 71 -0.21 14.85 -4.44
CA ARG A 71 -0.60 16.04 -3.66
C ARG A 71 -0.81 15.75 -2.17
N HIS A 72 -1.04 14.49 -1.82
CA HIS A 72 -1.17 13.99 -0.45
C HIS A 72 0.13 13.37 0.10
N GLY A 73 1.27 13.61 -0.58
CA GLY A 73 2.59 13.19 -0.10
C GLY A 73 3.04 11.80 -0.54
N THR A 74 2.22 11.06 -1.28
CA THR A 74 2.62 9.75 -1.82
C THR A 74 3.51 9.95 -3.04
N THR A 75 4.79 9.63 -2.89
CA THR A 75 5.81 9.83 -3.95
C THR A 75 6.03 8.57 -4.80
N THR A 76 5.67 7.40 -4.27
CA THR A 76 5.74 6.11 -4.97
C THR A 76 4.49 5.31 -4.67
N LEU A 77 3.89 4.69 -5.68
CA LEU A 77 2.72 3.84 -5.48
C LEU A 77 2.68 2.65 -6.47
N LEU A 78 1.84 1.68 -6.14
CA LEU A 78 1.48 0.57 -7.03
C LEU A 78 -0.02 0.67 -7.33
N PRO A 79 -0.42 1.10 -8.56
CA PRO A 79 -1.80 0.96 -8.97
C PRO A 79 -2.24 -0.49 -8.83
N THR A 80 -3.38 -0.69 -8.17
CA THR A 80 -3.87 -2.01 -7.78
C THR A 80 -5.08 -2.38 -8.62
N THR A 81 -5.04 -3.57 -9.23
CA THR A 81 -6.19 -4.11 -9.96
C THR A 81 -7.25 -4.61 -9.00
N ILE A 82 -8.51 -4.68 -9.46
CA ILE A 82 -9.58 -5.36 -8.73
C ILE A 82 -9.99 -6.64 -9.46
N THR A 83 -10.61 -7.60 -8.77
CA THR A 83 -11.14 -8.82 -9.37
C THR A 83 -12.17 -8.51 -10.46
N ARG A 84 -11.80 -8.77 -11.71
CA ARG A 84 -12.62 -8.59 -12.92
C ARG A 84 -12.37 -9.75 -13.88
N PRO A 85 -13.13 -9.90 -14.99
CA PRO A 85 -12.78 -10.82 -16.05
C PRO A 85 -11.30 -10.70 -16.43
N TRP A 86 -10.62 -11.83 -16.61
CA TRP A 86 -9.15 -11.87 -16.78
C TRP A 86 -8.61 -10.93 -17.87
N ALA A 87 -9.35 -10.80 -18.98
CA ALA A 87 -8.95 -9.89 -20.07
C ALA A 87 -8.87 -8.43 -19.58
N GLU A 88 -9.83 -7.96 -18.78
CA GLU A 88 -9.84 -6.60 -18.23
C GLU A 88 -8.67 -6.38 -17.24
N VAL A 89 -8.35 -7.41 -16.44
CA VAL A 89 -7.18 -7.37 -15.54
C VAL A 89 -5.89 -7.24 -16.34
N MET A 90 -5.75 -8.00 -17.42
CA MET A 90 -4.58 -7.93 -18.30
C MET A 90 -4.45 -6.58 -19.01
N ASP A 91 -5.56 -5.98 -19.44
CA ASP A 91 -5.59 -4.65 -20.03
C ASP A 91 -5.12 -3.58 -19.01
N ALA A 92 -5.59 -3.67 -17.77
CA ALA A 92 -5.15 -2.78 -16.69
C ALA A 92 -3.64 -2.95 -16.39
N LEU A 93 -3.13 -4.19 -16.32
CA LEU A 93 -1.70 -4.45 -16.14
C LEU A 93 -0.86 -3.89 -17.30
N ALA A 94 -1.34 -4.02 -18.54
CA ALA A 94 -0.66 -3.43 -19.71
C ALA A 94 -0.65 -1.89 -19.64
N ALA A 95 -1.75 -1.27 -19.20
CA ALA A 95 -1.82 0.18 -18.99
C ALA A 95 -0.82 0.63 -17.91
N ILE A 96 -0.71 -0.09 -16.78
CA ILE A 96 0.27 0.20 -15.72
C ILE A 96 1.70 0.08 -16.29
N ALA A 97 2.00 -0.96 -17.09
CA ALA A 97 3.30 -1.13 -17.72
C ALA A 97 3.64 0.07 -18.62
N SER A 98 2.68 0.54 -19.43
CA SER A 98 2.83 1.70 -20.31
C SER A 98 3.13 2.98 -19.51
N VAL A 99 2.34 3.25 -18.47
CA VAL A 99 2.50 4.44 -17.63
C VAL A 99 3.81 4.40 -16.83
N ARG A 100 4.20 3.22 -16.34
CA ARG A 100 5.49 3.03 -15.66
C ARG A 100 6.66 3.36 -16.58
N ALA A 101 6.60 2.96 -17.84
CA ALA A 101 7.66 3.22 -18.82
C ALA A 101 7.74 4.70 -19.22
N SER A 102 6.60 5.39 -19.37
CA SER A 102 6.56 6.80 -19.80
C SER A 102 6.76 7.79 -18.64
N GLY A 103 6.46 7.37 -17.40
CA GLY A 103 6.31 8.27 -16.26
C GLY A 103 5.06 9.13 -16.34
N ILE A 104 4.75 9.86 -15.27
CA ILE A 104 3.60 10.77 -15.16
C ILE A 104 4.10 12.15 -14.75
N ALA A 105 3.97 13.13 -15.62
CA ALA A 105 4.29 14.51 -15.26
C ALA A 105 3.36 15.00 -14.13
N GLY A 106 3.96 15.41 -13.00
CA GLY A 106 3.22 15.86 -11.82
C GLY A 106 2.45 14.74 -11.09
N GLY A 107 2.87 13.48 -11.26
CA GLY A 107 2.30 12.31 -10.58
C GLY A 107 3.35 11.54 -9.77
N ALA A 108 2.89 10.74 -8.81
CA ALA A 108 3.72 9.80 -8.08
C ALA A 108 4.40 8.79 -9.02
N ARG A 109 5.56 8.28 -8.63
CA ARG A 109 6.25 7.23 -9.39
C ARG A 109 5.45 5.92 -9.34
N ILE A 110 5.21 5.33 -10.49
CA ILE A 110 4.63 3.99 -10.59
C ILE A 110 5.77 2.97 -10.48
N HIS A 111 5.86 2.27 -9.35
CA HIS A 111 6.90 1.25 -9.17
C HIS A 111 6.56 -0.05 -9.94
N GLY A 112 5.30 -0.36 -10.05
CA GLY A 112 4.74 -1.51 -10.76
C GLY A 112 3.27 -1.67 -10.40
N ALA A 113 2.72 -2.86 -10.60
CA ALA A 113 1.34 -3.20 -10.29
C ALA A 113 1.23 -4.03 -9.01
N HIS A 114 0.16 -3.82 -8.26
CA HIS A 114 -0.35 -4.80 -7.31
C HIS A 114 -1.52 -5.54 -7.99
N LEU A 115 -1.34 -6.82 -8.27
CA LEU A 115 -2.38 -7.69 -8.80
C LEU A 115 -3.22 -8.22 -7.62
N GLU A 116 -4.33 -7.54 -7.30
CA GLU A 116 -5.25 -8.01 -6.27
C GLU A 116 -6.39 -8.82 -6.89
N GLY A 117 -6.37 -10.11 -6.60
CA GLY A 117 -7.21 -11.05 -7.33
C GLY A 117 -6.78 -11.22 -8.80
N PRO A 118 -7.54 -11.94 -9.62
CA PRO A 118 -8.76 -12.69 -9.29
C PRO A 118 -8.51 -14.07 -8.63
N PHE A 119 -7.29 -14.36 -8.17
CA PHE A 119 -6.90 -15.64 -7.55
C PHE A 119 -7.28 -15.70 -6.06
N ILE A 120 -8.49 -15.30 -5.73
CA ILE A 120 -9.01 -15.15 -4.37
C ILE A 120 -10.14 -16.15 -4.05
N ASN A 121 -10.49 -16.28 -2.78
CA ASN A 121 -11.56 -17.16 -2.35
C ASN A 121 -12.94 -16.52 -2.62
N PRO A 122 -13.84 -17.16 -3.39
CA PRO A 122 -15.17 -16.63 -3.71
C PRO A 122 -16.09 -16.46 -2.48
N HIS A 123 -15.73 -17.05 -1.33
CA HIS A 123 -16.44 -16.86 -0.06
C HIS A 123 -15.83 -15.76 0.82
N ARG A 124 -14.78 -15.06 0.34
CA ARG A 124 -14.07 -13.99 1.03
C ARG A 124 -13.88 -12.76 0.14
N LEU A 125 -14.83 -12.50 -0.75
CA LEU A 125 -14.75 -11.40 -1.70
C LEU A 125 -14.67 -10.03 -1.04
N GLY A 126 -15.29 -9.81 0.12
CA GLY A 126 -15.41 -8.45 0.65
C GLY A 126 -16.16 -7.57 -0.35
N ALA A 127 -15.47 -6.56 -0.90
CA ALA A 127 -15.99 -5.72 -1.98
C ALA A 127 -15.50 -6.13 -3.38
N GLN A 128 -14.73 -7.20 -3.49
CA GLN A 128 -14.30 -7.71 -4.81
C GLN A 128 -15.51 -8.25 -5.59
N PRO A 129 -15.64 -7.92 -6.89
CA PRO A 129 -16.68 -8.49 -7.74
C PRO A 129 -16.56 -10.02 -7.91
N PRO A 130 -17.64 -10.73 -8.26
CA PRO A 130 -17.69 -12.20 -8.26
C PRO A 130 -17.03 -12.84 -9.50
N PHE A 131 -15.81 -12.43 -9.83
CA PHE A 131 -15.00 -12.97 -10.94
C PHE A 131 -13.76 -13.72 -10.44
N ALA A 132 -13.80 -14.25 -9.21
CA ALA A 132 -12.71 -15.08 -8.69
C ALA A 132 -12.48 -16.32 -9.54
N ILE A 133 -11.22 -16.62 -9.84
CA ILE A 133 -10.80 -17.76 -10.67
C ILE A 133 -9.63 -18.51 -10.04
N THR A 134 -9.42 -19.73 -10.48
CA THR A 134 -8.25 -20.53 -10.11
C THR A 134 -6.98 -19.96 -10.74
N ALA A 135 -5.88 -19.96 -9.98
CA ALA A 135 -4.57 -19.53 -10.45
C ALA A 135 -3.92 -20.58 -11.37
N ALA A 136 -4.46 -20.73 -12.60
CA ALA A 136 -3.90 -21.64 -13.58
C ALA A 136 -2.51 -21.18 -14.04
N PRO A 137 -1.52 -22.08 -14.26
CA PRO A 137 -0.16 -21.73 -14.65
C PRO A 137 -0.07 -20.76 -15.84
N ALA A 138 -0.89 -20.94 -16.87
CA ALA A 138 -0.90 -20.08 -18.04
C ALA A 138 -1.30 -18.63 -17.74
N LEU A 139 -2.21 -18.42 -16.77
CA LEU A 139 -2.62 -17.08 -16.34
C LEU A 139 -1.50 -16.39 -15.55
N VAL A 140 -0.86 -17.14 -14.66
CA VAL A 140 0.29 -16.64 -13.89
C VAL A 140 1.44 -16.23 -14.81
N GLU A 141 1.78 -17.07 -15.80
CA GLU A 141 2.81 -16.79 -16.80
C GLU A 141 2.46 -15.57 -17.65
N ALA A 142 1.20 -15.42 -18.06
CA ALA A 142 0.75 -14.25 -18.80
C ALA A 142 0.91 -12.93 -18.00
N ALA A 143 0.57 -12.95 -16.71
CA ALA A 143 0.78 -11.79 -15.84
C ALA A 143 2.28 -11.46 -15.64
N LEU A 144 3.11 -12.49 -15.42
CA LEU A 144 4.56 -12.34 -15.26
C LEU A 144 5.24 -11.83 -16.53
N ALA A 145 4.75 -12.22 -17.71
CA ALA A 145 5.31 -11.81 -19.00
C ALA A 145 5.24 -10.28 -19.24
N LEU A 146 4.36 -9.56 -18.56
CA LEU A 146 4.28 -8.09 -18.64
C LEU A 146 5.38 -7.37 -17.83
N ASP A 147 6.13 -8.08 -17.00
CA ASP A 147 7.20 -7.53 -16.12
C ASP A 147 6.77 -6.28 -15.33
N VAL A 148 5.50 -6.20 -14.95
CA VAL A 148 4.95 -5.05 -14.23
C VAL A 148 4.47 -5.41 -12.83
N VAL A 149 4.03 -6.64 -12.59
CA VAL A 149 3.54 -7.10 -11.29
C VAL A 149 4.68 -7.10 -10.28
N ARG A 150 4.50 -6.41 -9.17
CA ARG A 150 5.45 -6.35 -8.05
C ARG A 150 4.88 -6.96 -6.77
N VAL A 151 3.56 -6.93 -6.64
CA VAL A 151 2.82 -7.59 -5.55
C VAL A 151 1.67 -8.36 -6.17
N VAL A 152 1.39 -9.55 -5.66
CA VAL A 152 0.19 -10.32 -5.96
C VAL A 152 -0.54 -10.66 -4.67
N THR A 153 -1.84 -10.38 -4.61
CA THR A 153 -2.74 -10.87 -3.55
C THR A 153 -3.47 -12.11 -4.03
N LEU A 154 -3.39 -13.19 -3.24
CA LEU A 154 -4.09 -14.44 -3.51
C LEU A 154 -4.54 -15.15 -2.23
N ALA A 155 -5.54 -16.03 -2.37
CA ALA A 155 -6.00 -16.93 -1.32
C ALA A 155 -5.24 -18.25 -1.36
N CYS A 156 -4.42 -18.51 -0.35
CA CYS A 156 -3.47 -19.63 -0.35
C CYS A 156 -4.11 -21.02 -0.25
N GLU A 157 -5.36 -21.10 0.18
CA GLU A 157 -6.12 -22.36 0.25
C GLU A 157 -6.79 -22.75 -1.06
N MET A 158 -6.76 -21.86 -2.07
CA MET A 158 -7.44 -22.11 -3.34
C MET A 158 -6.64 -23.08 -4.23
N PRO A 159 -7.33 -23.87 -5.08
CA PRO A 159 -6.65 -24.76 -6.02
C PRO A 159 -5.65 -23.99 -6.91
N GLY A 160 -4.44 -24.52 -7.07
CA GLY A 160 -3.36 -23.90 -7.86
C GLY A 160 -2.56 -22.84 -7.12
N ALA A 161 -2.94 -22.45 -5.90
CA ALA A 161 -2.24 -21.40 -5.13
C ALA A 161 -0.77 -21.75 -4.85
N ASP A 162 -0.47 -23.01 -4.55
CA ASP A 162 0.90 -23.46 -4.26
C ASP A 162 1.85 -23.25 -5.44
N ASP A 163 1.41 -23.60 -6.66
CA ASP A 163 2.18 -23.39 -7.88
C ASP A 163 2.28 -21.90 -8.23
N ALA A 164 1.18 -21.15 -8.07
CA ALA A 164 1.16 -19.71 -8.28
C ALA A 164 2.13 -18.98 -7.32
N ILE A 165 2.12 -19.33 -6.04
CA ILE A 165 3.05 -18.79 -5.03
C ILE A 165 4.50 -19.05 -5.47
N ALA A 166 4.82 -20.28 -5.88
CA ALA A 166 6.18 -20.62 -6.29
C ALA A 166 6.61 -19.84 -7.54
N ARG A 167 5.73 -19.67 -8.55
CA ARG A 167 6.03 -18.91 -9.78
C ARG A 167 6.19 -17.41 -9.50
N PHE A 168 5.24 -16.78 -8.81
CA PHE A 168 5.34 -15.35 -8.48
C PHE A 168 6.55 -15.07 -7.60
N ALA A 169 6.74 -15.83 -6.52
CA ALA A 169 7.88 -15.65 -5.63
C ALA A 169 9.21 -15.92 -6.33
N GLY A 170 9.29 -16.95 -7.17
CA GLY A 170 10.48 -17.27 -7.98
C GLY A 170 10.83 -16.18 -9.00
N ALA A 171 9.85 -15.40 -9.46
CA ALA A 171 10.05 -14.23 -10.29
C ALA A 171 10.34 -12.93 -9.49
N GLY A 172 10.47 -13.02 -8.16
CA GLY A 172 10.72 -11.87 -7.28
C GLY A 172 9.49 -11.01 -6.97
N VAL A 173 8.29 -11.44 -7.37
CA VAL A 173 7.04 -10.77 -7.03
C VAL A 173 6.70 -11.05 -5.57
N ARG A 174 6.39 -10.01 -4.80
CA ARG A 174 5.95 -10.13 -3.41
C ARG A 174 4.59 -10.83 -3.37
N VAL A 175 4.46 -11.87 -2.55
CA VAL A 175 3.21 -12.61 -2.40
C VAL A 175 2.50 -12.14 -1.14
N SER A 176 1.32 -11.58 -1.31
CA SER A 176 0.45 -11.14 -0.23
C SER A 176 -0.73 -12.11 -0.09
N LEU A 177 -0.98 -12.58 1.13
CA LEU A 177 -2.10 -13.47 1.44
C LEU A 177 -3.29 -12.63 1.87
N GLY A 178 -4.40 -12.73 1.15
CA GLY A 178 -5.62 -12.00 1.42
C GLY A 178 -6.84 -12.60 0.76
N HIS A 179 -8.02 -12.09 1.07
CA HIS A 179 -9.29 -12.62 0.57
C HIS A 179 -9.39 -14.14 0.72
N SER A 180 -9.04 -14.63 1.90
CA SER A 180 -8.73 -16.02 2.19
C SER A 180 -9.47 -16.52 3.42
N ALA A 181 -9.94 -17.75 3.37
CA ALA A 181 -10.52 -18.49 4.49
C ALA A 181 -9.52 -19.49 5.09
N ALA A 182 -8.24 -19.39 4.75
CA ALA A 182 -7.20 -20.29 5.24
C ALA A 182 -7.17 -20.32 6.77
N ASP A 183 -7.03 -21.51 7.31
CA ASP A 183 -6.71 -21.73 8.71
C ASP A 183 -5.22 -21.45 8.98
N PHE A 184 -4.85 -21.42 10.25
CA PHE A 184 -3.49 -21.11 10.66
C PHE A 184 -2.41 -22.06 10.06
N PRO A 185 -2.59 -23.41 10.04
CA PRO A 185 -1.62 -24.30 9.42
C PRO A 185 -1.44 -24.05 7.91
N THR A 186 -2.54 -23.89 7.18
CA THR A 186 -2.51 -23.63 5.74
C THR A 186 -1.82 -22.30 5.42
N ALA A 187 -2.17 -21.23 6.16
CA ALA A 187 -1.54 -19.92 5.99
C ALA A 187 -0.04 -19.96 6.34
N THR A 188 0.35 -20.62 7.43
CA THR A 188 1.76 -20.76 7.82
C THR A 188 2.56 -21.50 6.75
N ALA A 189 2.02 -22.61 6.22
CA ALA A 189 2.69 -23.35 5.14
C ALA A 189 2.88 -22.51 3.87
N ALA A 190 1.92 -21.64 3.53
CA ALA A 190 2.04 -20.72 2.40
C ALA A 190 3.12 -19.64 2.66
N LEU A 191 3.17 -19.04 3.85
CA LEU A 191 4.22 -18.09 4.24
C LEU A 191 5.62 -18.72 4.17
N ASP A 192 5.77 -19.94 4.67
CA ASP A 192 7.02 -20.69 4.61
C ASP A 192 7.43 -21.00 3.16
N ARG A 193 6.48 -21.30 2.28
CA ARG A 193 6.72 -21.53 0.85
C ARG A 193 7.25 -20.26 0.17
N VAL A 194 6.63 -19.09 0.40
CA VAL A 194 7.12 -17.80 -0.13
C VAL A 194 8.57 -17.57 0.30
N ARG A 195 8.86 -17.80 1.59
CA ARG A 195 10.21 -17.65 2.14
C ARG A 195 11.20 -18.65 1.54
N ALA A 196 10.81 -19.90 1.33
CA ALA A 196 11.65 -20.93 0.72
C ALA A 196 12.05 -20.56 -0.72
N CYS A 197 11.24 -19.75 -1.43
CA CYS A 197 11.59 -19.17 -2.73
C CYS A 197 12.50 -17.92 -2.62
N GLY A 198 12.99 -17.56 -1.43
CA GLY A 198 13.79 -16.36 -1.22
C GLY A 198 13.03 -15.03 -1.33
N CYS A 199 11.70 -15.08 -1.27
CA CYS A 199 10.83 -13.92 -1.42
C CYS A 199 10.23 -13.48 -0.07
N VAL A 200 9.62 -12.29 -0.06
CA VAL A 200 8.98 -11.70 1.11
C VAL A 200 7.47 -11.86 1.00
N ALA A 201 6.85 -12.42 2.04
CA ALA A 201 5.41 -12.53 2.18
C ALA A 201 4.79 -11.32 2.87
N CYS A 202 3.52 -11.04 2.54
CA CYS A 202 2.71 -10.03 3.21
C CYS A 202 1.30 -10.57 3.52
N GLY A 203 0.57 -9.85 4.36
CA GLY A 203 -0.87 -9.98 4.50
C GLY A 203 -1.56 -8.75 3.95
N THR A 204 -2.50 -8.95 3.04
CA THR A 204 -3.27 -7.87 2.42
C THR A 204 -4.28 -7.35 3.42
N HIS A 205 -4.33 -6.02 3.62
CA HIS A 205 -5.27 -5.28 4.50
C HIS A 205 -5.69 -6.08 5.75
N LEU A 206 -4.70 -6.37 6.61
CA LEU A 206 -4.82 -7.20 7.82
C LEU A 206 -6.15 -6.98 8.55
N PHE A 207 -6.80 -8.08 8.96
CA PHE A 207 -8.13 -8.21 9.57
C PHE A 207 -9.33 -8.11 8.62
N ASN A 208 -9.14 -7.68 7.38
CA ASN A 208 -10.23 -7.54 6.40
C ASN A 208 -10.28 -8.73 5.44
N ALA A 209 -11.48 -9.22 5.13
CA ALA A 209 -11.73 -10.37 4.24
C ALA A 209 -10.88 -11.63 4.55
N MET A 210 -10.53 -11.87 5.81
CA MET A 210 -9.74 -13.02 6.26
C MET A 210 -10.23 -13.61 7.59
N GLY A 211 -9.75 -14.81 7.95
CA GLY A 211 -9.99 -15.40 9.26
C GLY A 211 -9.25 -14.65 10.37
N GLY A 212 -9.92 -14.37 11.47
CA GLY A 212 -9.42 -13.58 12.59
C GLY A 212 -8.52 -14.36 13.57
N ILE A 213 -8.38 -13.78 14.77
CA ILE A 213 -7.63 -14.37 15.89
C ILE A 213 -8.63 -15.04 16.82
N GLU A 214 -8.78 -16.35 16.70
CA GLU A 214 -9.63 -17.16 17.56
C GLU A 214 -8.78 -18.21 18.30
N GLY A 215 -9.01 -18.37 19.60
CA GLY A 215 -8.17 -19.25 20.43
C GLY A 215 -8.16 -20.73 20.02
N ARG A 216 -9.22 -21.24 19.38
CA ARG A 216 -9.33 -22.64 18.97
C ARG A 216 -9.26 -22.85 17.45
N LYS A 217 -9.55 -21.82 16.66
CA LYS A 217 -9.56 -21.84 15.20
C LYS A 217 -8.92 -20.57 14.67
N PRO A 218 -7.63 -20.32 14.94
CA PRO A 218 -6.97 -19.15 14.42
C PRO A 218 -6.90 -19.21 12.90
N GLY A 219 -7.15 -18.07 12.27
CA GLY A 219 -7.12 -17.92 10.81
C GLY A 219 -5.86 -17.23 10.31
N LEU A 220 -5.97 -16.71 9.08
CA LEU A 220 -4.87 -16.04 8.39
C LEU A 220 -4.28 -14.86 9.19
N ALA A 221 -5.13 -14.02 9.81
CA ALA A 221 -4.64 -12.89 10.62
C ALA A 221 -3.72 -13.34 11.77
N ALA A 222 -4.06 -14.45 12.41
CA ALA A 222 -3.21 -15.02 13.47
C ALA A 222 -1.88 -15.55 12.93
N ALA A 223 -1.88 -16.21 11.76
CA ALA A 223 -0.66 -16.71 11.12
C ALA A 223 0.29 -15.56 10.72
N LEU A 224 -0.26 -14.47 10.16
CA LEU A 224 0.51 -13.28 9.79
C LEU A 224 1.16 -12.63 11.02
N LEU A 225 0.38 -12.41 12.10
CA LEU A 225 0.89 -11.79 13.32
C LEU A 225 1.89 -12.67 14.08
N ALA A 226 1.75 -13.99 14.01
CA ALA A 226 2.70 -14.93 14.60
C ALA A 226 3.96 -15.15 13.75
N SER A 227 3.94 -14.76 12.48
CA SER A 227 5.09 -14.93 11.58
C SER A 227 6.23 -13.98 11.95
N PRO A 228 7.47 -14.47 12.11
CA PRO A 228 8.63 -13.61 12.35
C PRO A 228 9.13 -12.89 11.10
N HIS A 229 8.59 -13.16 9.91
CA HIS A 229 9.12 -12.69 8.64
C HIS A 229 8.08 -11.98 7.75
N ALA A 230 6.79 -12.29 7.89
CA ALA A 230 5.76 -11.70 7.06
C ALA A 230 5.53 -10.22 7.41
N TYR A 231 5.32 -9.42 6.40
CA TYR A 231 4.78 -8.06 6.51
C TYR A 231 3.25 -8.11 6.59
N SER A 232 2.62 -7.01 6.91
CA SER A 232 1.16 -6.88 6.80
C SER A 232 0.76 -5.45 6.48
N GLU A 233 -0.15 -5.30 5.54
CA GLU A 233 -0.79 -4.04 5.20
C GLU A 233 -1.92 -3.73 6.20
N MET A 234 -2.20 -2.44 6.43
CA MET A 234 -3.30 -2.01 7.27
C MET A 234 -3.94 -0.72 6.74
N ILE A 235 -5.26 -0.70 6.62
CA ILE A 235 -6.05 0.49 6.28
C ILE A 235 -6.41 1.20 7.60
N LEU A 236 -5.74 2.30 7.90
CA LEU A 236 -5.95 3.03 9.15
C LEU A 236 -6.84 4.26 8.96
N ASP A 237 -8.03 4.05 8.44
CA ASP A 237 -9.10 5.06 8.32
C ASP A 237 -10.02 5.13 9.55
N LEU A 238 -9.80 4.26 10.55
CA LEU A 238 -10.60 4.08 11.77
C LEU A 238 -12.00 3.49 11.52
N HIS A 239 -12.32 3.10 10.28
CA HIS A 239 -13.52 2.33 9.92
C HIS A 239 -13.20 0.85 9.70
N HIS A 240 -12.10 0.55 8.99
CA HIS A 240 -11.61 -0.81 8.74
C HIS A 240 -10.97 -1.42 9.98
N VAL A 241 -10.24 -0.62 10.75
CA VAL A 241 -9.46 -1.09 11.90
C VAL A 241 -9.60 -0.11 13.07
N ALA A 242 -9.99 -0.62 14.23
CA ALA A 242 -10.02 0.15 15.47
C ALA A 242 -8.60 0.37 16.03
N PRO A 243 -8.36 1.43 16.85
CA PRO A 243 -7.05 1.72 17.43
C PRO A 243 -6.40 0.55 18.17
N GLY A 244 -7.20 -0.26 18.90
CA GLY A 244 -6.69 -1.44 19.62
C GLY A 244 -6.08 -2.50 18.69
N ALA A 245 -6.61 -2.67 17.47
CA ALA A 245 -6.06 -3.59 16.49
C ALA A 245 -4.75 -3.09 15.88
N LEU A 246 -4.59 -1.75 15.70
CA LEU A 246 -3.31 -1.14 15.35
C LEU A 246 -2.24 -1.47 16.39
N HIS A 247 -2.54 -1.23 17.67
CA HIS A 247 -1.58 -1.52 18.76
C HIS A 247 -1.22 -3.00 18.85
N LEU A 248 -2.20 -3.90 18.66
CA LEU A 248 -1.96 -5.33 18.61
C LEU A 248 -1.00 -5.70 17.48
N ALA A 249 -1.24 -5.20 16.27
CA ALA A 249 -0.39 -5.46 15.11
C ALA A 249 1.01 -4.91 15.31
N MET A 250 1.15 -3.66 15.79
CA MET A 250 2.45 -3.06 16.08
C MET A 250 3.23 -3.85 17.14
N ALA A 251 2.58 -4.33 18.18
CA ALA A 251 3.21 -5.15 19.21
C ALA A 251 3.68 -6.52 18.67
N ALA A 252 2.94 -7.10 17.73
CA ALA A 252 3.24 -8.42 17.17
C ALA A 252 4.33 -8.37 16.09
N ILE A 253 4.24 -7.45 15.14
CA ILE A 253 5.09 -7.45 13.95
C ILE A 253 5.98 -6.20 13.80
N GLY A 254 5.78 -5.17 14.63
CA GLY A 254 6.65 -3.98 14.67
C GLY A 254 6.78 -3.29 13.30
N ASP A 255 8.02 -3.07 12.87
CA ASP A 255 8.36 -2.38 11.61
C ASP A 255 7.91 -3.15 10.34
N ARG A 256 7.39 -4.36 10.46
CA ARG A 256 6.81 -5.12 9.34
C ARG A 256 5.32 -4.80 9.10
N LEU A 257 4.72 -3.94 9.92
CA LEU A 257 3.44 -3.32 9.61
C LEU A 257 3.67 -2.15 8.66
N LEU A 258 2.83 -2.04 7.63
CA LEU A 258 2.80 -0.89 6.73
C LEU A 258 1.36 -0.39 6.57
N LEU A 259 1.19 0.92 6.53
CA LEU A 259 -0.09 1.54 6.24
C LEU A 259 -0.24 1.69 4.73
N ILE A 260 -1.44 1.36 4.26
CA ILE A 260 -1.87 1.50 2.88
C ILE A 260 -3.14 2.32 2.82
N THR A 261 -3.51 2.77 1.64
CA THR A 261 -4.79 3.43 1.48
C THR A 261 -5.91 2.46 1.14
N ASP A 262 -5.68 1.51 0.25
CA ASP A 262 -6.77 0.77 -0.40
C ASP A 262 -7.85 1.74 -0.93
N ALA A 263 -7.38 2.90 -1.42
CA ALA A 263 -8.23 4.01 -1.85
C ALA A 263 -8.93 3.67 -3.15
N MET A 264 -10.23 4.01 -3.22
CA MET A 264 -11.04 3.83 -4.41
C MET A 264 -11.22 5.16 -5.16
N ARG A 265 -11.83 5.13 -6.36
CA ARG A 265 -11.98 6.33 -7.22
C ARG A 265 -12.62 7.55 -6.54
N ALA A 266 -13.50 7.36 -5.55
CA ALA A 266 -14.17 8.46 -4.85
C ALA A 266 -13.26 9.20 -3.86
N THR A 267 -12.06 8.72 -3.61
CA THR A 267 -11.10 9.40 -2.71
C THR A 267 -10.85 10.82 -3.21
N GLY A 268 -11.10 11.80 -2.34
CA GLY A 268 -10.98 13.23 -2.66
C GLY A 268 -12.23 13.87 -3.29
N GLN A 269 -13.31 13.11 -3.53
CA GLN A 269 -14.54 13.64 -4.15
C GLN A 269 -15.65 13.98 -3.14
N GLY A 270 -15.46 13.65 -1.85
CA GLY A 270 -16.45 13.87 -0.81
C GLY A 270 -17.54 12.80 -0.77
N ASP A 271 -18.59 13.05 0.04
CA ASP A 271 -19.72 12.16 0.19
C ASP A 271 -20.57 12.09 -1.07
N GLY A 272 -21.17 10.95 -1.36
CA GLY A 272 -22.01 10.74 -2.54
C GLY A 272 -22.02 9.30 -3.04
N GLU A 273 -22.46 9.12 -4.27
CA GLU A 273 -22.48 7.84 -4.96
C GLU A 273 -21.24 7.68 -5.85
N SER A 274 -20.70 6.47 -5.89
CA SER A 274 -19.58 6.08 -6.74
C SER A 274 -19.69 4.60 -7.12
N GLU A 275 -18.61 4.04 -7.66
CA GLU A 275 -18.53 2.61 -7.97
C GLU A 275 -17.16 2.04 -7.63
N LEU A 276 -17.11 0.73 -7.38
CA LEU A 276 -15.88 -0.05 -7.26
C LEU A 276 -16.07 -1.38 -8.00
N GLY A 277 -15.27 -1.61 -9.04
CA GLY A 277 -15.36 -2.82 -9.86
C GLY A 277 -16.74 -3.02 -10.52
N GLY A 278 -17.47 -1.96 -10.84
CA GLY A 278 -18.82 -1.98 -11.40
C GLY A 278 -19.93 -2.18 -10.36
N GLN A 279 -19.62 -2.18 -9.07
CA GLN A 279 -20.60 -2.25 -7.98
C GLN A 279 -20.84 -0.84 -7.42
N LYS A 280 -22.11 -0.50 -7.18
CA LYS A 280 -22.48 0.78 -6.57
C LYS A 280 -21.95 0.88 -5.14
N VAL A 281 -21.33 2.02 -4.84
CA VAL A 281 -20.77 2.37 -3.53
C VAL A 281 -21.33 3.69 -3.06
N ILE A 282 -21.69 3.76 -1.79
CA ILE A 282 -22.11 4.98 -1.12
C ILE A 282 -21.00 5.44 -0.20
N ILE A 283 -20.58 6.70 -0.37
CA ILE A 283 -19.61 7.36 0.50
C ILE A 283 -20.37 8.24 1.48
N ALA A 284 -20.19 8.00 2.76
CA ALA A 284 -20.76 8.82 3.82
C ALA A 284 -19.84 8.79 5.05
N ASP A 285 -19.67 9.95 5.69
CA ASP A 285 -18.88 10.09 6.93
C ASP A 285 -17.45 9.50 6.81
N GLY A 286 -16.82 9.64 5.64
CA GLY A 286 -15.46 9.14 5.38
C GLY A 286 -15.35 7.62 5.16
N ALA A 287 -16.46 6.90 5.06
CA ALA A 287 -16.51 5.47 4.77
C ALA A 287 -17.19 5.18 3.43
N ALA A 288 -16.60 4.29 2.63
CA ALA A 288 -17.19 3.78 1.39
C ALA A 288 -17.84 2.42 1.66
N ARG A 289 -19.11 2.23 1.25
CA ARG A 289 -19.86 1.00 1.51
C ARG A 289 -20.65 0.54 0.29
N LEU A 290 -20.69 -0.76 0.09
CA LEU A 290 -21.65 -1.40 -0.81
C LEU A 290 -23.08 -1.25 -0.26
N GLU A 291 -24.09 -1.43 -1.11
CA GLU A 291 -25.51 -1.42 -0.68
C GLU A 291 -25.82 -2.41 0.45
N GLY A 292 -25.08 -3.52 0.54
CA GLY A 292 -25.16 -4.49 1.63
C GLY A 292 -24.51 -4.05 2.95
N GLY A 293 -23.93 -2.83 3.02
CA GLY A 293 -23.29 -2.27 4.21
C GLY A 293 -21.83 -2.65 4.41
N SER A 294 -21.27 -3.57 3.63
CA SER A 294 -19.83 -3.92 3.68
C SER A 294 -18.97 -2.75 3.25
N LEU A 295 -17.83 -2.54 3.89
CA LEU A 295 -16.82 -1.59 3.45
C LEU A 295 -16.31 -1.96 2.06
N ALA A 296 -16.00 -0.96 1.23
CA ALA A 296 -15.68 -1.11 -0.19
C ALA A 296 -14.47 -0.26 -0.58
N GLY A 297 -13.27 -0.78 -0.31
CA GLY A 297 -12.07 0.03 -0.34
C GLY A 297 -12.18 1.19 0.66
N SER A 298 -11.36 2.19 0.52
CA SER A 298 -11.38 3.37 1.38
C SER A 298 -11.47 4.68 0.59
N VAL A 299 -11.66 5.78 1.31
CA VAL A 299 -11.45 7.16 0.83
C VAL A 299 -10.23 7.80 1.53
N LEU A 300 -9.32 6.97 2.02
CA LEU A 300 -8.13 7.35 2.78
C LEU A 300 -7.01 7.85 1.87
N THR A 301 -6.20 8.78 2.40
CA THR A 301 -4.88 9.13 1.85
C THR A 301 -3.80 8.86 2.89
N LEU A 302 -2.54 8.64 2.49
CA LEU A 302 -1.48 8.27 3.45
C LEU A 302 -1.16 9.39 4.45
N ASP A 303 -1.37 10.66 4.12
CA ASP A 303 -1.24 11.77 5.08
C ASP A 303 -2.32 11.72 6.17
N VAL A 304 -3.54 11.28 5.82
CA VAL A 304 -4.61 11.02 6.81
C VAL A 304 -4.25 9.79 7.65
N ALA A 305 -3.76 8.71 7.03
CA ALA A 305 -3.31 7.52 7.76
C ALA A 305 -2.19 7.84 8.77
N LEU A 306 -1.22 8.69 8.39
CA LEU A 306 -0.18 9.20 9.28
C LEU A 306 -0.78 9.95 10.49
N ARG A 307 -1.69 10.89 10.24
CA ARG A 307 -2.37 11.64 11.32
C ARG A 307 -3.18 10.73 12.23
N ASN A 308 -3.89 9.77 11.67
CA ASN A 308 -4.64 8.77 12.45
C ASN A 308 -3.72 7.93 13.33
N ALA A 309 -2.55 7.50 12.81
CA ALA A 309 -1.57 6.78 13.62
C ALA A 309 -1.07 7.62 14.81
N VAL A 310 -0.73 8.89 14.58
CA VAL A 310 -0.31 9.81 15.64
C VAL A 310 -1.46 10.06 16.63
N ALA A 311 -2.68 10.27 16.17
CA ALA A 311 -3.87 10.42 17.03
C ALA A 311 -4.16 9.16 17.88
N CYS A 312 -3.80 7.98 17.37
CA CYS A 312 -3.84 6.72 18.13
C CYS A 312 -2.66 6.55 19.11
N GLY A 313 -1.78 7.56 19.27
CA GLY A 313 -0.67 7.52 20.21
C GLY A 313 0.63 6.94 19.66
N VAL A 314 0.74 6.71 18.35
CA VAL A 314 1.99 6.29 17.71
C VAL A 314 2.91 7.50 17.57
N GLY A 315 4.16 7.39 18.02
CA GLY A 315 5.13 8.46 17.86
C GLY A 315 5.40 8.78 16.37
N LEU A 316 5.68 10.05 16.05
CA LEU A 316 5.82 10.53 14.67
C LEU A 316 6.87 9.76 13.86
N GLU A 317 8.00 9.37 14.46
CA GLU A 317 9.03 8.56 13.80
C GLU A 317 8.50 7.18 13.38
N ALA A 318 7.77 6.51 14.27
CA ALA A 318 7.15 5.23 13.97
C ALA A 318 6.03 5.39 12.94
N ALA A 319 5.16 6.40 13.07
CA ALA A 319 4.09 6.68 12.10
C ALA A 319 4.66 7.00 10.71
N SER A 320 5.74 7.78 10.63
CA SER A 320 6.46 8.03 9.37
C SER A 320 6.99 6.74 8.75
N ARG A 321 7.53 5.83 9.56
CA ARG A 321 8.02 4.53 9.10
C ARG A 321 6.89 3.68 8.52
N LEU A 322 5.71 3.65 9.16
CA LEU A 322 4.55 2.90 8.70
C LEU A 322 4.03 3.33 7.31
N VAL A 323 4.16 4.61 6.94
CA VAL A 323 3.71 5.15 5.64
C VAL A 323 4.84 5.25 4.59
N SER A 324 6.08 4.90 4.92
CA SER A 324 7.23 5.04 4.02
C SER A 324 8.24 3.90 4.13
N GLY A 325 9.03 3.86 5.21
CA GLY A 325 10.15 2.94 5.39
C GLY A 325 9.75 1.47 5.39
N SER A 326 8.63 1.11 6.04
CA SER A 326 8.09 -0.25 6.06
C SER A 326 7.71 -0.73 4.65
N ALA A 327 7.03 0.12 3.87
CA ALA A 327 6.67 -0.19 2.50
C ALA A 327 7.89 -0.28 1.59
N ALA A 328 8.90 0.60 1.77
CA ALA A 328 10.17 0.53 1.05
C ALA A 328 10.89 -0.80 1.32
N ALA A 329 11.01 -1.19 2.59
CA ALA A 329 11.63 -2.45 3.00
C ALA A 329 10.89 -3.67 2.45
N TYR A 330 9.54 -3.67 2.52
CA TYR A 330 8.70 -4.71 1.94
C TYR A 330 8.93 -4.87 0.43
N LEU A 331 8.95 -3.76 -0.31
CA LEU A 331 9.13 -3.77 -1.76
C LEU A 331 10.59 -3.96 -2.19
N GLY A 332 11.56 -3.85 -1.27
CA GLY A 332 12.98 -3.92 -1.59
C GLY A 332 13.52 -2.64 -2.25
N LEU A 333 12.92 -1.48 -1.94
CA LEU A 333 13.35 -0.17 -2.45
C LEU A 333 14.46 0.38 -1.54
N GLU A 334 15.70 0.27 -1.99
CA GLU A 334 16.84 0.72 -1.19
C GLU A 334 17.18 2.19 -1.38
N ASP A 335 16.63 2.83 -2.41
CA ASP A 335 16.92 4.22 -2.81
C ASP A 335 16.00 5.26 -2.17
N ARG A 336 14.96 4.87 -1.43
CA ARG A 336 13.92 5.75 -0.86
C ARG A 336 13.33 5.22 0.44
N GLY A 337 12.28 5.88 0.98
CA GLY A 337 11.57 5.47 2.20
C GLY A 337 12.21 5.97 3.49
N VAL A 338 13.39 6.58 3.42
CA VAL A 338 14.09 7.22 4.55
C VAL A 338 14.82 8.48 4.09
N ILE A 339 14.99 9.47 4.98
CA ILE A 339 15.85 10.62 4.74
C ILE A 339 17.26 10.27 5.22
N ALA A 340 18.13 9.98 4.25
CA ALA A 340 19.55 9.68 4.49
C ALA A 340 20.39 10.06 3.25
N PRO A 341 21.67 10.40 3.40
CA PRO A 341 22.55 10.71 2.28
C PRO A 341 22.56 9.62 1.20
N GLY A 342 22.49 10.02 -0.07
CA GLY A 342 22.48 9.14 -1.23
C GLY A 342 21.10 8.56 -1.61
N LYS A 343 20.06 8.77 -0.79
CA LYS A 343 18.68 8.39 -1.14
C LYS A 343 18.07 9.43 -2.06
N LEU A 344 17.04 9.06 -2.82
CA LEU A 344 16.29 10.01 -3.65
C LEU A 344 15.73 11.15 -2.79
N ALA A 345 15.75 12.36 -3.32
CA ALA A 345 15.15 13.51 -2.68
C ALA A 345 13.62 13.52 -2.86
N ASP A 346 13.01 12.44 -2.41
CA ASP A 346 11.56 12.21 -2.32
C ASP A 346 11.15 12.41 -0.86
N PHE A 347 10.54 13.57 -0.55
CA PHE A 347 10.16 13.91 0.81
C PHE A 347 8.96 14.84 0.86
N VAL A 348 8.31 14.89 2.01
CA VAL A 348 7.18 15.78 2.30
C VAL A 348 7.53 16.75 3.40
N VAL A 349 7.00 17.95 3.30
CA VAL A 349 7.04 18.96 4.36
C VAL A 349 5.64 19.11 4.93
N LEU A 350 5.52 18.91 6.24
CA LEU A 350 4.28 19.01 6.99
C LEU A 350 4.36 20.19 7.96
N ASP A 351 3.21 20.77 8.29
CA ASP A 351 3.09 21.72 9.40
C ASP A 351 2.95 21.01 10.76
N ASP A 352 2.69 21.76 11.83
CA ASP A 352 2.49 21.25 13.20
C ASP A 352 1.20 20.43 13.37
N ALA A 353 0.20 20.63 12.49
CA ALA A 353 -1.00 19.81 12.40
C ALA A 353 -0.80 18.57 11.50
N LEU A 354 0.43 18.33 11.04
CA LEU A 354 0.81 17.27 10.10
C LEU A 354 0.05 17.34 8.75
N MET A 355 -0.32 18.54 8.32
CA MET A 355 -0.89 18.79 7.01
C MET A 355 0.22 18.96 5.98
N VAL A 356 0.07 18.34 4.80
CA VAL A 356 1.02 18.46 3.69
C VAL A 356 1.09 19.90 3.20
N ARG A 357 2.31 20.47 3.16
CA ARG A 357 2.60 21.82 2.68
C ARG A 357 3.47 21.82 1.44
N GLU A 358 4.38 20.85 1.34
CA GLU A 358 5.23 20.68 0.17
C GLU A 358 5.45 19.19 -0.09
N VAL A 359 5.51 18.82 -1.35
CA VAL A 359 5.90 17.48 -1.80
C VAL A 359 7.04 17.63 -2.81
N TRP A 360 8.12 16.94 -2.53
CA TRP A 360 9.31 16.92 -3.36
C TRP A 360 9.53 15.53 -3.93
N LEU A 361 9.75 15.43 -5.23
CA LEU A 361 9.96 14.19 -5.94
C LEU A 361 11.21 14.33 -6.83
N GLY A 362 12.27 13.56 -6.53
CA GLY A 362 13.56 13.68 -7.20
C GLY A 362 14.15 15.10 -7.10
N GLY A 363 13.96 15.78 -5.95
CA GLY A 363 14.42 17.12 -5.71
C GLY A 363 13.62 18.23 -6.43
N VAL A 364 12.53 17.89 -7.10
CA VAL A 364 11.63 18.87 -7.73
C VAL A 364 10.39 19.04 -6.85
N ARG A 365 10.02 20.28 -6.56
CA ARG A 365 8.81 20.60 -5.80
C ARG A 365 7.57 20.50 -6.69
N HIS A 366 6.55 19.77 -6.24
CA HIS A 366 5.28 19.54 -6.94
C HIS A 366 4.06 20.17 -6.24
N VAL A 367 4.15 20.43 -4.94
CA VAL A 367 3.12 21.09 -4.10
C VAL A 367 3.76 22.19 -3.29
#